data_29613e0bb952ee0c75e2eb0eafb59ba8
#
_entry.id   29613e0bb952ee0c75e2eb0eafb59ba8
#
_cell.length_a   1.000
_cell.length_b   1.000
_cell.length_c   1.000
_cell.angle_alpha   90.00
_cell.angle_beta   90.00
_cell.angle_gamma   90.00
#
_symmetry.space_group_name_H-M   'P 1'
#
loop_
_entity.id
_entity.type
_entity.pdbx_description
1 polymer ?
#
loop_
_entity_poly.entity_id
_entity_poly.type
_entity_poly.pdbx_seq_one_letter_code
_entity_poly.pdbx_strand_id
1 'polypeptide(L)'
;MQENIKGLYAAFKAKDARFDGRFFVGISSTGIYCRPVCKARQPKAENCTFFRTAAAAEQAGYRPCLLCRPELAPGTSVTDATADLVYRAARMLERNCGSGQSLREIAERLGCTDRHLRRVFTAEYHVSPVQYLQTCRLLLAKNLLTDTDLSVLEVAMAAGFGSLRRFNDLFKKHYQLVPTALRKRQAEAKSHNGEITLALGYRPPYAWDKILKFLA
;
A
#
# COMPACT_ATOMS: atom_id res chain seq x y z
N MET A 1 8.56 22.02 25.54
CA MET A 1 8.14 22.43 24.19
C MET A 1 9.28 22.40 23.15
N GLN A 2 10.53 22.67 23.52
CA GLN A 2 11.67 22.68 22.59
C GLN A 2 12.11 21.30 22.05
N GLU A 3 11.96 20.22 22.81
CA GLU A 3 12.30 18.85 22.34
C GLU A 3 11.40 18.34 21.19
N ASN A 4 10.17 18.82 21.12
CA ASN A 4 9.24 18.42 20.06
C ASN A 4 9.51 19.10 18.72
N ILE A 5 10.12 20.31 18.70
CA ILE A 5 10.39 21.07 17.47
C ILE A 5 11.41 20.35 16.56
N LYS A 6 12.46 19.77 17.14
CA LYS A 6 13.46 18.98 16.39
C LYS A 6 12.82 17.75 15.73
N GLY A 7 11.94 17.06 16.45
CA GLY A 7 11.20 15.91 15.93
C GLY A 7 10.23 16.30 14.82
N LEU A 8 9.49 17.40 14.98
CA LEU A 8 8.57 17.91 13.96
C LEU A 8 9.32 18.37 12.68
N TYR A 9 10.47 19.03 12.84
CA TYR A 9 11.29 19.40 11.69
C TYR A 9 11.89 18.18 10.98
N ALA A 10 12.30 17.14 11.72
CA ALA A 10 12.78 15.89 11.13
C ALA A 10 11.66 15.20 10.32
N ALA A 11 10.44 15.11 10.87
CA ALA A 11 9.28 14.59 10.16
C ALA A 11 8.94 15.41 8.90
N PHE A 12 8.98 16.73 8.98
CA PHE A 12 8.80 17.63 7.83
C PHE A 12 9.89 17.43 6.77
N LYS A 13 11.15 17.31 7.19
CA LYS A 13 12.28 17.04 6.29
C LYS A 13 12.15 15.71 5.58
N ALA A 14 11.70 14.68 6.29
CA ALA A 14 11.44 13.34 5.74
C ALA A 14 10.17 13.27 4.91
N LYS A 15 9.34 14.33 4.87
CA LYS A 15 8.00 14.34 4.25
C LYS A 15 7.13 13.18 4.74
N ASP A 16 7.18 12.91 6.04
CA ASP A 16 6.54 11.74 6.64
C ASP A 16 5.01 11.87 6.63
N ALA A 17 4.38 11.05 5.80
CA ALA A 17 2.93 11.05 5.60
C ALA A 17 2.13 10.70 6.87
N ARG A 18 2.74 10.03 7.86
CA ARG A 18 2.10 9.71 9.14
C ARG A 18 1.72 10.94 9.95
N PHE A 19 2.38 12.06 9.67
CA PHE A 19 2.14 13.35 10.34
C PHE A 19 1.26 14.29 9.53
N ASP A 20 0.79 13.88 8.36
CA ASP A 20 -0.05 14.72 7.54
C ASP A 20 -1.39 15.03 8.21
N GLY A 21 -1.75 16.31 8.23
CA GLY A 21 -2.91 16.79 8.99
C GLY A 21 -2.72 16.87 10.51
N ARG A 22 -1.60 16.36 11.05
CA ARG A 22 -1.31 16.43 12.50
C ARG A 22 -0.61 17.70 12.94
N PHE A 23 0.12 18.30 12.02
CA PHE A 23 0.72 19.63 12.19
C PHE A 23 0.90 20.34 10.83
N PHE A 24 1.13 21.62 10.89
CA PHE A 24 1.40 22.50 9.76
C PHE A 24 2.66 23.31 10.02
N VAL A 25 3.37 23.71 8.96
CA VAL A 25 4.66 24.40 9.07
C VAL A 25 4.54 25.76 8.41
N GLY A 26 4.56 26.82 9.22
CA GLY A 26 4.68 28.21 8.76
C GLY A 26 6.14 28.52 8.44
N ILE A 27 6.38 29.09 7.27
CA ILE A 27 7.72 29.44 6.76
C ILE A 27 7.85 30.95 6.76
N SER A 28 8.59 31.50 7.73
CA SER A 28 8.71 32.94 7.97
C SER A 28 9.28 33.70 6.78
N SER A 29 10.19 33.09 6.03
CA SER A 29 10.81 33.73 4.85
C SER A 29 9.86 33.96 3.67
N THR A 30 8.71 33.25 3.64
CA THR A 30 7.75 33.34 2.54
C THR A 30 6.34 33.71 2.98
N GLY A 31 6.06 33.70 4.29
CA GLY A 31 4.72 33.91 4.85
C GLY A 31 3.73 32.82 4.47
N ILE A 32 4.22 31.62 4.12
CA ILE A 32 3.40 30.49 3.64
C ILE A 32 3.40 29.40 4.69
N TYR A 33 2.24 28.76 4.96
CA TYR A 33 2.23 27.51 5.70
C TYR A 33 1.96 26.30 4.81
N CYS A 34 2.60 25.18 5.15
CA CYS A 34 2.63 23.95 4.38
C CYS A 34 2.24 22.74 5.23
N ARG A 35 1.85 21.66 4.56
CA ARG A 35 1.72 20.30 5.13
C ARG A 35 3.10 19.66 5.30
N PRO A 36 3.27 18.68 6.21
CA PRO A 36 4.50 17.89 6.33
C PRO A 36 4.97 17.26 5.02
N VAL A 37 4.04 16.81 4.20
CA VAL A 37 4.27 16.10 2.92
C VAL A 37 4.51 17.04 1.72
N CYS A 38 4.61 18.33 1.93
CA CYS A 38 4.77 19.32 0.84
C CYS A 38 6.02 19.04 -0.01
N LYS A 39 5.83 19.02 -1.34
CA LYS A 39 6.92 18.79 -2.32
C LYS A 39 7.73 20.04 -2.64
N ALA A 40 7.39 21.21 -2.09
CA ALA A 40 8.15 22.43 -2.24
C ALA A 40 9.59 22.29 -1.69
N ARG A 41 10.45 23.26 -2.05
CA ARG A 41 11.82 23.33 -1.52
C ARG A 41 11.80 23.42 0.00
N GLN A 42 12.66 22.66 0.64
CA GLN A 42 12.77 22.61 2.09
C GLN A 42 13.34 23.92 2.64
N PRO A 43 12.66 24.58 3.58
CA PRO A 43 13.20 25.75 4.28
C PRO A 43 14.21 25.31 5.35
N LYS A 44 15.04 26.25 5.81
CA LYS A 44 15.90 26.04 6.98
C LYS A 44 15.05 25.95 8.26
N ALA A 45 15.51 25.19 9.25
CA ALA A 45 14.80 24.98 10.51
C ALA A 45 14.47 26.29 11.25
N GLU A 46 15.38 27.26 11.19
CA GLU A 46 15.24 28.60 11.82
C GLU A 46 14.05 29.40 11.27
N ASN A 47 13.61 29.09 10.03
CA ASN A 47 12.48 29.75 9.36
C ASN A 47 11.17 28.98 9.52
N CYS A 48 11.13 27.90 10.34
CA CYS A 48 9.97 27.05 10.50
C CYS A 48 9.29 27.27 11.83
N THR A 49 8.00 27.57 11.81
CA THR A 49 7.11 27.59 12.97
C THR A 49 6.07 26.49 12.82
N PHE A 50 5.81 25.74 13.88
CA PHE A 50 4.92 24.57 13.81
C PHE A 50 3.58 24.87 14.47
N PHE A 51 2.49 24.56 13.78
CA PHE A 51 1.12 24.78 14.21
C PHE A 51 0.35 23.44 14.24
N ARG A 52 -0.57 23.30 15.19
CA ARG A 52 -1.42 22.10 15.26
C ARG A 52 -2.57 22.11 14.27
N THR A 53 -3.00 23.28 13.85
CA THR A 53 -4.14 23.47 12.92
C THR A 53 -3.78 24.50 11.85
N ALA A 54 -4.40 24.38 10.68
CA ALA A 54 -4.32 25.37 9.61
C ALA A 54 -4.79 26.75 10.10
N ALA A 55 -5.90 26.80 10.85
CA ALA A 55 -6.43 28.04 11.41
C ALA A 55 -5.43 28.77 12.34
N ALA A 56 -4.64 28.04 13.13
CA ALA A 56 -3.60 28.64 13.98
C ALA A 56 -2.48 29.26 13.14
N ALA A 57 -2.12 28.66 12.00
CA ALA A 57 -1.14 29.21 11.08
C ALA A 57 -1.68 30.48 10.40
N GLU A 58 -2.94 30.50 10.01
CA GLU A 58 -3.61 31.66 9.41
C GLU A 58 -3.72 32.83 10.41
N GLN A 59 -4.10 32.55 11.66
CA GLN A 59 -4.11 33.56 12.71
C GLN A 59 -2.72 34.15 12.97
N ALA A 60 -1.65 33.38 12.79
CA ALA A 60 -0.28 33.85 12.89
C ALA A 60 0.21 34.61 11.64
N GLY A 61 -0.67 34.88 10.67
CA GLY A 61 -0.39 35.68 9.46
C GLY A 61 0.19 34.91 8.29
N TYR A 62 0.20 33.57 8.34
CA TYR A 62 0.65 32.77 7.21
C TYR A 62 -0.50 32.49 6.24
N ARG A 63 -0.22 32.52 4.94
CA ARG A 63 -1.19 32.11 3.90
C ARG A 63 -0.99 30.64 3.49
N PRO A 64 -2.03 29.94 3.02
CA PRO A 64 -1.92 28.56 2.59
C PRO A 64 -1.02 28.40 1.35
N CYS A 65 -0.29 27.28 1.33
CA CYS A 65 0.55 26.91 0.19
C CYS A 65 -0.33 26.43 -0.98
N LEU A 66 -0.19 27.06 -2.14
CA LEU A 66 -0.95 26.72 -3.35
C LEU A 66 -0.57 25.34 -3.92
N LEU A 67 0.63 24.82 -3.58
CA LEU A 67 1.09 23.51 -4.06
C LEU A 67 0.49 22.35 -3.26
N CYS A 68 0.58 22.38 -1.91
CA CYS A 68 0.10 21.29 -1.07
C CYS A 68 -1.32 21.52 -0.51
N ARG A 69 -1.86 22.73 -0.66
CA ARG A 69 -3.22 23.10 -0.27
C ARG A 69 -3.57 22.59 1.15
N PRO A 70 -2.91 23.13 2.17
CA PRO A 70 -3.03 22.62 3.53
C PRO A 70 -4.44 22.76 4.12
N GLU A 71 -5.23 23.69 3.62
CA GLU A 71 -6.64 23.89 3.94
C GLU A 71 -7.51 22.68 3.58
N LEU A 72 -7.06 21.82 2.66
CA LEU A 72 -7.76 20.62 2.21
C LEU A 72 -7.23 19.33 2.85
N ALA A 73 -6.29 19.42 3.76
CA ALA A 73 -5.68 18.26 4.38
C ALA A 73 -6.49 17.69 5.57
N PRO A 74 -6.42 16.37 5.77
CA PRO A 74 -5.95 15.34 4.84
C PRO A 74 -7.03 14.88 3.87
N GLY A 75 -6.65 14.34 2.72
CA GLY A 75 -7.52 13.50 1.87
C GLY A 75 -8.10 14.18 0.62
N THR A 76 -8.11 15.51 0.50
CA THR A 76 -8.76 16.21 -0.63
C THR A 76 -7.82 17.08 -1.47
N SER A 77 -6.51 17.10 -1.16
CA SER A 77 -5.54 17.84 -1.97
C SER A 77 -5.10 17.06 -3.21
N VAL A 78 -4.50 17.75 -4.19
CA VAL A 78 -3.99 17.12 -5.43
C VAL A 78 -2.91 16.06 -5.12
N THR A 79 -2.12 16.24 -4.05
CA THR A 79 -1.16 15.24 -3.57
C THR A 79 -1.84 13.98 -3.02
N ASP A 80 -2.96 14.16 -2.32
CA ASP A 80 -3.75 13.06 -1.78
C ASP A 80 -4.50 12.33 -2.89
N ALA A 81 -5.02 13.07 -3.88
CA ALA A 81 -5.70 12.49 -5.05
C ALA A 81 -4.79 11.51 -5.82
N THR A 82 -3.49 11.79 -5.91
CA THR A 82 -2.54 10.88 -6.55
C THR A 82 -2.32 9.62 -5.71
N ALA A 83 -2.15 9.76 -4.39
CA ALA A 83 -1.99 8.63 -3.49
C ALA A 83 -3.27 7.77 -3.44
N ASP A 84 -4.45 8.39 -3.38
CA ASP A 84 -5.74 7.70 -3.44
C ASP A 84 -5.92 6.95 -4.77
N LEU A 85 -5.60 7.59 -5.90
CA LEU A 85 -5.64 6.96 -7.22
C LEU A 85 -4.80 5.68 -7.25
N VAL A 86 -3.56 5.75 -6.76
CA VAL A 86 -2.63 4.62 -6.75
C VAL A 86 -3.10 3.53 -5.80
N TYR A 87 -3.58 3.88 -4.61
CA TYR A 87 -4.15 2.94 -3.66
C TYR A 87 -5.37 2.21 -4.23
N ARG A 88 -6.31 2.94 -4.84
CA ARG A 88 -7.49 2.35 -5.50
C ARG A 88 -7.09 1.44 -6.66
N ALA A 89 -6.08 1.83 -7.45
CA ALA A 89 -5.54 0.97 -8.51
C ALA A 89 -4.97 -0.34 -7.96
N ALA A 90 -4.17 -0.29 -6.90
CA ALA A 90 -3.63 -1.48 -6.24
C ALA A 90 -4.75 -2.41 -5.76
N ARG A 91 -5.77 -1.87 -5.08
CA ARG A 91 -6.93 -2.64 -4.61
C ARG A 91 -7.72 -3.28 -5.77
N MET A 92 -7.85 -2.58 -6.91
CA MET A 92 -8.50 -3.16 -8.10
C MET A 92 -7.67 -4.27 -8.71
N LEU A 93 -6.34 -4.12 -8.80
CA LEU A 93 -5.43 -5.16 -9.26
C LEU A 93 -5.48 -6.42 -8.37
N GLU A 94 -5.52 -6.25 -7.06
CA GLU A 94 -5.64 -7.35 -6.09
C GLU A 94 -6.96 -8.11 -6.25
N ARG A 95 -8.09 -7.39 -6.25
CA ARG A 95 -9.43 -7.99 -6.33
C ARG A 95 -9.69 -8.69 -7.65
N ASN A 96 -9.13 -8.18 -8.73
CA ASN A 96 -9.38 -8.67 -10.09
C ASN A 96 -8.20 -9.42 -10.69
N CYS A 97 -7.24 -9.90 -9.89
CA CYS A 97 -6.04 -10.55 -10.41
C CYS A 97 -6.34 -11.80 -11.26
N GLY A 98 -7.40 -12.56 -10.93
CA GLY A 98 -7.86 -13.72 -11.68
C GLY A 98 -8.78 -13.41 -12.87
N SER A 99 -9.37 -12.20 -12.95
CA SER A 99 -10.45 -11.89 -13.91
C SER A 99 -9.99 -11.60 -15.35
N GLY A 100 -8.69 -11.51 -15.59
CA GLY A 100 -8.15 -11.15 -16.93
C GLY A 100 -8.31 -9.67 -17.30
N GLN A 101 -8.86 -8.82 -16.40
CA GLN A 101 -9.05 -7.39 -16.65
C GLN A 101 -7.73 -6.71 -17.02
N SER A 102 -7.76 -5.86 -18.04
CA SER A 102 -6.60 -5.13 -18.54
C SER A 102 -6.30 -3.89 -17.67
N LEU A 103 -5.04 -3.47 -17.66
CA LEU A 103 -4.64 -2.24 -16.98
C LEU A 103 -5.33 -0.99 -17.56
N ARG A 104 -5.62 -1.02 -18.86
CA ARG A 104 -6.35 0.05 -19.56
C ARG A 104 -7.76 0.22 -18.98
N GLU A 105 -8.51 -0.88 -18.83
CA GLU A 105 -9.86 -0.85 -18.24
C GLU A 105 -9.84 -0.35 -16.78
N ILE A 106 -8.80 -0.72 -16.02
CA ILE A 106 -8.61 -0.20 -14.66
C ILE A 106 -8.38 1.31 -14.68
N ALA A 107 -7.51 1.80 -15.57
CA ALA A 107 -7.24 3.22 -15.71
C ALA A 107 -8.50 4.02 -16.12
N GLU A 108 -9.27 3.51 -17.08
CA GLU A 108 -10.54 4.10 -17.52
C GLU A 108 -11.55 4.20 -16.36
N ARG A 109 -11.71 3.16 -15.56
CA ARG A 109 -12.56 3.16 -14.36
C ARG A 109 -12.10 4.16 -13.29
N LEU A 110 -10.81 4.43 -13.22
CA LEU A 110 -10.22 5.39 -12.30
C LEU A 110 -10.21 6.83 -12.86
N GLY A 111 -10.73 7.04 -14.07
CA GLY A 111 -10.77 8.35 -14.72
C GLY A 111 -9.42 8.89 -15.18
N CYS A 112 -8.45 7.99 -15.48
CA CYS A 112 -7.12 8.39 -15.91
C CYS A 112 -6.62 7.58 -17.12
N THR A 113 -5.54 8.03 -17.74
CA THR A 113 -4.89 7.29 -18.82
C THR A 113 -3.97 6.17 -18.29
N ASP A 114 -3.82 5.07 -19.04
CA ASP A 114 -2.89 3.98 -18.71
C ASP A 114 -1.46 4.51 -18.50
N ARG A 115 -1.00 5.45 -19.33
CA ARG A 115 0.32 6.08 -19.18
C ARG A 115 0.46 6.84 -17.86
N HIS A 116 -0.57 7.60 -17.45
CA HIS A 116 -0.56 8.32 -16.19
C HIS A 116 -0.54 7.34 -15.01
N LEU A 117 -1.41 6.34 -15.04
CA LEU A 117 -1.48 5.31 -13.99
C LEU A 117 -0.13 4.60 -13.82
N ARG A 118 0.50 4.14 -14.90
CA ARG A 118 1.84 3.50 -14.84
C ARG A 118 2.87 4.39 -14.18
N ARG A 119 2.92 5.67 -14.56
CA ARG A 119 3.89 6.63 -14.03
C ARG A 119 3.72 6.85 -12.53
N VAL A 120 2.50 7.14 -12.07
CA VAL A 120 2.24 7.43 -10.65
C VAL A 120 2.34 6.17 -9.79
N PHE A 121 1.87 5.04 -10.30
CA PHE A 121 1.95 3.75 -9.60
C PHE A 121 3.42 3.32 -9.38
N THR A 122 4.25 3.42 -10.43
CA THR A 122 5.68 3.07 -10.32
C THR A 122 6.43 4.04 -9.39
N ALA A 123 6.05 5.31 -9.38
CA ALA A 123 6.63 6.29 -8.46
C ALA A 123 6.34 5.96 -6.99
N GLU A 124 5.16 5.44 -6.69
CA GLU A 124 4.70 5.16 -5.31
C GLU A 124 5.10 3.75 -4.82
N TYR A 125 4.87 2.73 -5.67
CA TYR A 125 5.11 1.32 -5.30
C TYR A 125 6.49 0.80 -5.72
N HIS A 126 7.28 1.58 -6.48
CA HIS A 126 8.59 1.20 -7.02
C HIS A 126 8.59 -0.04 -7.91
N VAL A 127 7.41 -0.51 -8.31
CA VAL A 127 7.19 -1.58 -9.28
C VAL A 127 6.10 -1.17 -10.28
N SER A 128 6.15 -1.70 -11.50
CA SER A 128 5.09 -1.43 -12.47
C SER A 128 3.77 -2.11 -12.06
N PRO A 129 2.60 -1.57 -12.47
CA PRO A 129 1.30 -2.22 -12.22
C PRO A 129 1.23 -3.65 -12.75
N VAL A 130 1.91 -3.95 -13.85
CA VAL A 130 1.96 -5.31 -14.44
C VAL A 130 2.76 -6.27 -13.55
N GLN A 131 3.90 -5.83 -13.01
CA GLN A 131 4.69 -6.61 -12.06
C GLN A 131 3.91 -6.84 -10.76
N TYR A 132 3.22 -5.80 -10.27
CA TYR A 132 2.35 -5.91 -9.10
C TYR A 132 1.23 -6.93 -9.31
N LEU A 133 0.50 -6.86 -10.43
CA LEU A 133 -0.52 -7.82 -10.82
C LEU A 133 0.04 -9.26 -10.92
N GLN A 134 1.24 -9.41 -11.48
CA GLN A 134 1.90 -10.72 -11.56
C GLN A 134 2.18 -11.30 -10.17
N THR A 135 2.62 -10.49 -9.23
CA THR A 135 2.81 -10.90 -7.83
C THR A 135 1.49 -11.32 -7.19
N CYS A 136 0.41 -10.55 -7.39
CA CYS A 136 -0.92 -10.90 -6.87
C CYS A 136 -1.41 -12.26 -7.42
N ARG A 137 -1.23 -12.51 -8.72
CA ARG A 137 -1.57 -13.79 -9.37
C ARG A 137 -0.76 -14.96 -8.80
N LEU A 138 0.52 -14.78 -8.59
CA LEU A 138 1.38 -15.81 -7.99
C LEU A 138 1.00 -16.11 -6.54
N LEU A 139 0.65 -15.09 -5.76
CA LEU A 139 0.15 -15.27 -4.38
C LEU A 139 -1.20 -15.99 -4.36
N LEU A 140 -2.12 -15.62 -5.24
CA LEU A 140 -3.40 -16.32 -5.39
C LEU A 140 -3.19 -17.79 -5.79
N ALA A 141 -2.33 -18.06 -6.77
CA ALA A 141 -2.01 -19.43 -7.19
C ALA A 141 -1.37 -20.24 -6.05
N LYS A 142 -0.47 -19.63 -5.28
CA LYS A 142 0.12 -20.28 -4.09
C LYS A 142 -0.98 -20.68 -3.11
N ASN A 143 -1.90 -19.77 -2.76
CA ASN A 143 -2.98 -20.06 -1.81
C ASN A 143 -3.91 -21.18 -2.36
N LEU A 144 -4.29 -21.11 -3.64
CA LEU A 144 -5.11 -22.17 -4.27
C LEU A 144 -4.40 -23.54 -4.27
N LEU A 145 -3.08 -23.57 -4.48
CA LEU A 145 -2.30 -24.82 -4.41
C LEU A 145 -2.25 -25.42 -3.00
N THR A 146 -2.28 -24.59 -1.96
CA THR A 146 -2.18 -25.03 -0.56
C THR A 146 -3.53 -25.32 0.06
N ASP A 147 -4.59 -24.60 -0.33
CA ASP A 147 -5.87 -24.60 0.36
C ASP A 147 -6.97 -25.37 -0.38
N THR A 148 -6.72 -25.77 -1.65
CA THR A 148 -7.69 -26.47 -2.49
C THR A 148 -7.09 -27.70 -3.20
N ASP A 149 -7.96 -28.58 -3.69
CA ASP A 149 -7.59 -29.76 -4.48
C ASP A 149 -7.66 -29.52 -6.00
N LEU A 150 -7.82 -28.27 -6.45
CA LEU A 150 -7.84 -27.90 -7.86
C LEU A 150 -6.57 -28.37 -8.58
N SER A 151 -6.68 -28.90 -9.80
CA SER A 151 -5.50 -29.26 -10.60
C SER A 151 -4.58 -28.06 -10.83
N VAL A 152 -3.31 -28.29 -11.13
CA VAL A 152 -2.35 -27.19 -11.41
C VAL A 152 -2.81 -26.35 -12.61
N LEU A 153 -3.50 -26.94 -13.57
CA LEU A 153 -4.09 -26.22 -14.71
C LEU A 153 -5.23 -25.30 -14.25
N GLU A 154 -6.17 -25.83 -13.46
CA GLU A 154 -7.26 -25.03 -12.91
C GLU A 154 -6.76 -23.87 -12.04
N VAL A 155 -5.75 -24.12 -11.19
CA VAL A 155 -5.10 -23.08 -10.40
C VAL A 155 -4.47 -22.00 -11.29
N ALA A 156 -3.77 -22.39 -12.36
CA ALA A 156 -3.18 -21.42 -13.28
C ALA A 156 -4.27 -20.54 -13.93
N MET A 157 -5.37 -21.16 -14.39
CA MET A 157 -6.49 -20.42 -15.00
C MET A 157 -7.20 -19.52 -13.98
N ALA A 158 -7.53 -20.03 -12.81
CA ALA A 158 -8.19 -19.29 -11.72
C ALA A 158 -7.34 -18.10 -11.24
N ALA A 159 -6.01 -18.25 -11.24
CA ALA A 159 -5.09 -17.16 -10.92
C ALA A 159 -4.87 -16.16 -12.07
N GLY A 160 -5.55 -16.33 -13.21
CA GLY A 160 -5.51 -15.40 -14.33
C GLY A 160 -4.30 -15.56 -15.27
N PHE A 161 -3.64 -16.74 -15.26
CA PHE A 161 -2.60 -17.05 -16.24
C PHE A 161 -3.23 -17.62 -17.52
N GLY A 162 -2.92 -17.03 -18.66
CA GLY A 162 -3.43 -17.52 -19.95
C GLY A 162 -2.71 -18.77 -20.49
N SER A 163 -1.71 -19.32 -19.77
CA SER A 163 -0.94 -20.49 -20.21
C SER A 163 -0.28 -21.17 -19.01
N LEU A 164 -0.44 -22.49 -18.94
CA LEU A 164 0.18 -23.34 -17.91
C LEU A 164 1.71 -23.27 -17.97
N ARG A 165 2.29 -23.23 -19.16
CA ARG A 165 3.75 -23.12 -19.35
C ARG A 165 4.27 -21.85 -18.71
N ARG A 166 3.68 -20.70 -19.05
CA ARG A 166 4.07 -19.41 -18.50
C ARG A 166 3.89 -19.36 -16.97
N PHE A 167 2.81 -19.95 -16.47
CA PHE A 167 2.59 -20.08 -15.03
C PHE A 167 3.73 -20.85 -14.36
N ASN A 168 4.05 -22.05 -14.85
CA ASN A 168 5.11 -22.90 -14.29
C ASN A 168 6.47 -22.20 -14.28
N ASP A 169 6.82 -21.53 -15.39
CA ASP A 169 8.10 -20.81 -15.51
C ASP A 169 8.19 -19.66 -14.51
N LEU A 170 7.13 -18.85 -14.38
CA LEU A 170 7.09 -17.72 -13.46
C LEU A 170 7.04 -18.19 -12.00
N PHE A 171 6.26 -19.22 -11.71
CA PHE A 171 6.15 -19.80 -10.36
C PHE A 171 7.50 -20.35 -9.90
N LYS A 172 8.16 -21.16 -10.75
CA LYS A 172 9.50 -21.69 -10.48
C LYS A 172 10.53 -20.57 -10.30
N LYS A 173 10.50 -19.55 -11.16
CA LYS A 173 11.41 -18.39 -11.05
C LYS A 173 11.22 -17.65 -9.72
N HIS A 174 9.98 -17.48 -9.29
CA HIS A 174 9.66 -16.66 -8.11
C HIS A 174 9.83 -17.42 -6.78
N TYR A 175 9.39 -18.67 -6.73
CA TYR A 175 9.41 -19.49 -5.51
C TYR A 175 10.56 -20.50 -5.45
N GLN A 176 11.38 -20.62 -6.50
CA GLN A 176 12.44 -21.64 -6.66
C GLN A 176 11.91 -23.08 -6.48
N LEU A 177 10.62 -23.28 -6.76
CA LEU A 177 9.87 -24.50 -6.54
C LEU A 177 8.82 -24.67 -7.64
N VAL A 178 8.58 -25.89 -8.10
CA VAL A 178 7.50 -26.15 -9.06
C VAL A 178 6.15 -26.30 -8.32
N PRO A 179 5.02 -25.92 -8.95
CA PRO A 179 3.69 -25.99 -8.30
C PRO A 179 3.34 -27.37 -7.74
N THR A 180 3.68 -28.44 -8.45
CA THR A 180 3.45 -29.82 -8.03
C THR A 180 4.23 -30.21 -6.77
N ALA A 181 5.46 -29.71 -6.61
CA ALA A 181 6.27 -29.99 -5.42
C ALA A 181 5.71 -29.24 -4.18
N LEU A 182 5.16 -28.03 -4.35
CA LEU A 182 4.48 -27.33 -3.27
C LEU A 182 3.27 -28.12 -2.78
N ARG A 183 2.44 -28.66 -3.69
CA ARG A 183 1.28 -29.48 -3.35
C ARG A 183 1.67 -30.75 -2.63
N LYS A 184 2.70 -31.46 -3.10
CA LYS A 184 3.18 -32.69 -2.45
C LYS A 184 3.60 -32.44 -1.00
N ARG A 185 4.34 -31.36 -0.73
CA ARG A 185 4.72 -30.97 0.64
C ARG A 185 3.51 -30.70 1.53
N GLN A 186 2.44 -30.12 0.98
CA GLN A 186 1.21 -29.86 1.72
C GLN A 186 0.44 -31.16 2.00
N ALA A 187 0.36 -32.08 1.03
CA ALA A 187 -0.28 -33.39 1.22
C ALA A 187 0.43 -34.20 2.30
N GLU A 188 1.77 -34.21 2.32
CA GLU A 188 2.57 -34.85 3.35
C GLU A 188 2.36 -34.21 4.73
N ALA A 189 2.20 -32.89 4.82
CA ALA A 189 1.90 -32.19 6.07
C ALA A 189 0.45 -32.46 6.58
N LYS A 190 -0.50 -32.62 5.68
CA LYS A 190 -1.92 -32.95 6.02
C LYS A 190 -2.13 -34.41 6.38
N SER A 191 -1.26 -35.35 5.99
CA SER A 191 -1.39 -36.76 6.27
C SER A 191 -1.06 -37.17 7.72
N HIS A 192 -0.56 -36.22 8.52
CA HIS A 192 -0.32 -36.42 9.95
C HIS A 192 -1.53 -35.93 10.74
N ASN A 193 -2.39 -36.87 11.10
CA ASN A 193 -3.59 -36.79 11.96
C ASN A 193 -4.81 -36.05 11.39
N GLY A 194 -5.99 -36.69 11.53
CA GLY A 194 -7.32 -36.14 11.21
C GLY A 194 -7.71 -34.89 12.05
N GLU A 195 -6.76 -34.14 12.55
CA GLU A 195 -6.93 -32.88 13.26
C GLU A 195 -6.62 -31.71 12.32
N ILE A 196 -7.52 -30.73 12.28
CA ILE A 196 -7.29 -29.46 11.58
C ILE A 196 -6.41 -28.58 12.49
N THR A 197 -5.12 -28.51 12.19
CA THR A 197 -4.21 -27.61 12.91
C THR A 197 -4.16 -26.26 12.21
N LEU A 198 -4.70 -25.22 12.85
CA LEU A 198 -4.59 -23.84 12.39
C LEU A 198 -3.43 -23.17 13.11
N ALA A 199 -2.37 -22.82 12.39
CA ALA A 199 -1.27 -22.02 12.91
C ALA A 199 -1.55 -20.52 12.66
N LEU A 200 -1.91 -19.80 13.72
CA LEU A 200 -2.15 -18.36 13.67
C LEU A 200 -0.92 -17.62 14.22
N GLY A 201 -0.26 -16.86 13.36
CA GLY A 201 0.80 -15.94 13.77
C GLY A 201 0.22 -14.74 14.54
N TYR A 202 0.78 -14.43 15.71
CA TYR A 202 0.36 -13.27 16.51
C TYR A 202 1.56 -12.45 16.98
N ARG A 203 1.31 -11.18 17.33
CA ARG A 203 2.31 -10.30 17.96
C ARG A 203 2.02 -10.18 19.44
N PRO A 204 2.95 -10.53 20.35
CA PRO A 204 2.76 -10.33 21.78
C PRO A 204 2.71 -8.81 22.14
N PRO A 205 2.02 -8.41 23.20
CA PRO A 205 1.17 -9.23 24.09
C PRO A 205 -0.20 -9.53 23.49
N TYR A 206 -0.70 -10.74 23.69
CA TYR A 206 -1.98 -11.20 23.14
C TYR A 206 -2.90 -11.73 24.24
N ALA A 207 -4.13 -11.21 24.35
CA ALA A 207 -5.06 -11.54 25.41
C ALA A 207 -5.82 -12.86 25.14
N TRP A 208 -5.10 -13.98 25.18
CA TRP A 208 -5.64 -15.33 24.92
C TRP A 208 -6.90 -15.65 25.70
N ASP A 209 -6.94 -15.34 27.00
CA ASP A 209 -8.09 -15.61 27.87
C ASP A 209 -9.39 -14.96 27.40
N LYS A 210 -9.29 -13.78 26.78
CA LYS A 210 -10.47 -13.10 26.23
C LYS A 210 -10.98 -13.75 24.95
N ILE A 211 -10.09 -14.26 24.12
CA ILE A 211 -10.44 -14.91 22.83
C ILE A 211 -10.97 -16.30 23.08
N LEU A 212 -10.35 -17.08 23.94
CA LEU A 212 -10.85 -18.41 24.29
C LEU A 212 -12.25 -18.36 24.89
N LYS A 213 -12.56 -17.31 25.71
CA LYS A 213 -13.93 -17.09 26.21
C LYS A 213 -14.94 -16.69 25.15
N PHE A 214 -14.48 -16.10 24.04
CA PHE A 214 -15.35 -15.74 22.92
C PHE A 214 -15.63 -16.92 21.99
N LEU A 215 -14.71 -17.89 21.93
CA LEU A 215 -14.82 -19.09 21.09
C LEU A 215 -15.46 -20.29 21.80
N ALA A 216 -15.62 -20.25 23.12
CA ALA A 216 -16.30 -21.24 23.96
C ALA A 216 -17.80 -20.96 24.06
#